data_27c58d940eb572be0ea1927dab8f5eab
#
_entry.id   27c58d940eb572be0ea1927dab8f5eab
#
_cell.length_a   1.000
_cell.length_b   1.000
_cell.length_c   1.000
_cell.angle_alpha   90.00
_cell.angle_beta   90.00
_cell.angle_gamma   90.00
#
_symmetry.space_group_name_H-M   'P 1'
#
loop_
_entity.id
_entity.type
_entity.pdbx_description
1 polymer ?
#
loop_
_entity_poly.entity_id
_entity_poly.type
_entity_poly.pdbx_seq_one_letter_code
_entity_poly.pdbx_strand_id
1 'polypeptide(L)'
;MNTSTPSLKEQMIWVLSDLSNLNAGLFAKEELLLQENAQQLKEIFSTQNEISNFFKNEFNVVWGPALINQQREVTIDVYKAIPKELADQFPTGGKIKVTGYTTTNAMYVTKGKDPQTGRDLYVVAVSGTNPVSQAGWFQEDFDVKGTPVSWPPQYLKINGLTNVGAIAQGSNDGLELLWTVQDPDTNQTLYGFLESVISGTSPAEVAVCGHSLGGALSPLVATALADLQPVANKKNVVISAYPTAGPTSGDADFAKHVYSTLNGNYVSRINDYDVVPHGWQ
;
A
#
# COMPACT_ATOMS: atom_id res chain seq x y z
N MET A 1 14.02 -22.85 -3.43
CA MET A 1 13.68 -21.59 -2.71
C MET A 1 14.93 -21.04 -2.05
N ASN A 2 15.16 -19.75 -2.15
CA ASN A 2 16.34 -19.15 -1.57
C ASN A 2 16.07 -18.84 -0.09
N THR A 3 16.57 -19.66 0.82
CA THR A 3 16.37 -19.54 2.29
C THR A 3 17.41 -18.60 2.93
N SER A 4 17.96 -17.65 2.16
CA SER A 4 18.91 -16.70 2.72
C SER A 4 18.25 -15.83 3.81
N THR A 5 18.96 -15.58 4.89
CA THR A 5 18.54 -14.63 5.92
C THR A 5 18.31 -13.26 5.28
N PRO A 6 17.19 -12.60 5.55
CA PRO A 6 16.91 -11.27 5.01
C PRO A 6 17.98 -10.25 5.40
N SER A 7 18.36 -9.38 4.48
CA SER A 7 19.25 -8.26 4.77
C SER A 7 18.57 -7.26 5.73
N LEU A 8 19.37 -6.43 6.41
CA LEU A 8 18.82 -5.38 7.27
C LEU A 8 17.87 -4.45 6.51
N LYS A 9 18.22 -4.10 5.27
CA LYS A 9 17.36 -3.29 4.39
C LYS A 9 16.00 -3.96 4.14
N GLU A 10 15.97 -5.24 3.80
CA GLU A 10 14.73 -5.98 3.60
C GLU A 10 13.88 -6.01 4.87
N GLN A 11 14.50 -6.23 6.03
CA GLN A 11 13.79 -6.20 7.32
C GLN A 11 13.16 -4.83 7.59
N MET A 12 13.91 -3.74 7.33
CA MET A 12 13.41 -2.37 7.47
C MET A 12 12.21 -2.10 6.56
N ILE A 13 12.31 -2.51 5.29
CA ILE A 13 11.23 -2.34 4.31
C ILE A 13 9.97 -3.12 4.74
N TRP A 14 10.12 -4.31 5.29
CA TRP A 14 8.96 -5.09 5.75
C TRP A 14 8.30 -4.49 6.99
N VAL A 15 9.07 -3.99 7.95
CA VAL A 15 8.48 -3.26 9.09
C VAL A 15 7.69 -2.04 8.60
N LEU A 16 8.22 -1.30 7.62
CA LEU A 16 7.49 -0.17 7.02
C LEU A 16 6.23 -0.61 6.28
N SER A 17 6.28 -1.77 5.61
CA SER A 17 5.10 -2.39 4.99
C SER A 17 4.01 -2.70 6.03
N ASP A 18 4.38 -3.29 7.16
CA ASP A 18 3.43 -3.62 8.23
C ASP A 18 2.82 -2.36 8.86
N LEU A 19 3.61 -1.31 9.03
CA LEU A 19 3.13 -0.02 9.53
C LEU A 19 2.11 0.65 8.60
N SER A 20 2.05 0.31 7.32
CA SER A 20 1.01 0.82 6.41
C SER A 20 -0.40 0.34 6.77
N ASN A 21 -0.50 -0.73 7.58
CA ASN A 21 -1.77 -1.28 8.04
C ASN A 21 -2.21 -0.72 9.41
N LEU A 22 -1.55 0.32 9.92
CA LEU A 22 -1.99 1.00 11.15
C LEU A 22 -3.43 1.46 11.00
N ASN A 23 -4.20 1.25 12.08
CA ASN A 23 -5.62 1.58 12.11
C ASN A 23 -6.51 0.86 11.09
N ALA A 24 -6.01 -0.19 10.43
CA ALA A 24 -6.85 -1.07 9.67
C ALA A 24 -7.97 -1.62 10.58
N GLY A 25 -9.24 -1.42 10.17
CA GLY A 25 -10.40 -1.83 10.96
C GLY A 25 -11.03 -0.74 11.84
N LEU A 26 -10.46 0.44 11.94
CA LEU A 26 -11.13 1.56 12.59
C LEU A 26 -12.36 1.98 11.79
N PHE A 27 -13.43 2.27 12.53
CA PHE A 27 -14.65 2.86 12.01
C PHE A 27 -14.89 4.19 12.73
N ALA A 28 -14.76 5.30 12.02
CA ALA A 28 -14.82 6.63 12.60
C ALA A 28 -15.33 7.67 11.58
N LYS A 29 -15.35 8.95 11.98
CA LYS A 29 -15.45 10.06 11.03
C LYS A 29 -14.16 10.12 10.19
N GLU A 30 -14.30 10.50 8.91
CA GLU A 30 -13.19 10.52 7.97
C GLU A 30 -11.97 11.34 8.45
N GLU A 31 -12.25 12.54 8.96
CA GLU A 31 -11.21 13.43 9.52
C GLU A 31 -10.42 12.78 10.66
N LEU A 32 -11.10 12.00 11.51
CA LEU A 32 -10.45 11.31 12.62
C LEU A 32 -9.56 10.17 12.12
N LEU A 33 -9.96 9.43 11.08
CA LEU A 33 -9.14 8.37 10.51
C LEU A 33 -7.80 8.92 10.00
N LEU A 34 -7.82 10.05 9.31
CA LEU A 34 -6.62 10.69 8.81
C LEU A 34 -5.72 11.19 9.94
N GLN A 35 -6.31 11.88 10.94
CA GLN A 35 -5.57 12.40 12.08
C GLN A 35 -4.92 11.29 12.90
N GLU A 36 -5.64 10.20 13.20
CA GLU A 36 -5.12 9.05 13.95
C GLU A 36 -3.96 8.37 13.21
N ASN A 37 -4.09 8.14 11.90
CA ASN A 37 -3.01 7.56 11.11
C ASN A 37 -1.76 8.43 11.09
N ALA A 38 -1.92 9.72 10.81
CA ALA A 38 -0.81 10.67 10.77
C ALA A 38 -0.13 10.79 12.15
N GLN A 39 -0.93 10.88 13.22
CA GLN A 39 -0.44 10.97 14.58
C GLN A 39 0.36 9.71 14.97
N GLN A 40 -0.16 8.52 14.73
CA GLN A 40 0.51 7.27 15.08
C GLN A 40 1.81 7.08 14.31
N LEU A 41 1.83 7.34 13.00
CA LEU A 41 3.06 7.27 12.22
C LEU A 41 4.11 8.27 12.75
N LYS A 42 3.71 9.51 13.04
CA LYS A 42 4.61 10.51 13.60
C LYS A 42 5.18 10.08 14.94
N GLU A 43 4.36 9.54 15.82
CA GLU A 43 4.80 9.03 17.13
C GLU A 43 5.79 7.88 17.01
N ILE A 44 5.55 6.93 16.10
CA ILE A 44 6.44 5.79 15.85
C ILE A 44 7.84 6.26 15.46
N PHE A 45 7.96 7.27 14.60
CA PHE A 45 9.26 7.73 14.11
C PHE A 45 9.90 8.82 14.99
N SER A 46 9.15 9.55 15.82
CA SER A 46 9.67 10.64 16.64
C SER A 46 9.94 10.27 18.10
N THR A 47 9.32 9.22 18.61
CA THR A 47 9.47 8.79 20.00
C THR A 47 10.56 7.74 20.11
N GLN A 48 11.36 7.76 21.19
CA GLN A 48 12.31 6.69 21.47
C GLN A 48 11.56 5.39 21.83
N ASN A 49 11.38 4.53 20.85
CA ASN A 49 10.77 3.21 20.98
C ASN A 49 11.60 2.16 20.22
N GLU A 50 11.21 0.90 20.29
CA GLU A 50 11.94 -0.19 19.63
C GLU A 50 12.00 -0.01 18.11
N ILE A 51 10.92 0.50 17.50
CA ILE A 51 10.85 0.73 16.05
C ILE A 51 11.77 1.88 15.65
N SER A 52 11.69 3.02 16.31
CA SER A 52 12.57 4.16 16.00
C SER A 52 14.06 3.82 16.24
N ASN A 53 14.35 3.04 17.27
CA ASN A 53 15.70 2.55 17.52
C ASN A 53 16.17 1.56 16.43
N PHE A 54 15.28 0.70 15.92
CA PHE A 54 15.57 -0.18 14.79
C PHE A 54 15.94 0.62 13.53
N PHE A 55 15.24 1.72 13.27
CA PHE A 55 15.53 2.65 12.18
C PHE A 55 16.64 3.67 12.51
N LYS A 56 17.25 3.60 13.70
CA LYS A 56 18.31 4.52 14.17
C LYS A 56 17.92 5.99 14.08
N ASN A 57 16.65 6.31 14.20
CA ASN A 57 16.06 7.64 14.01
C ASN A 57 16.40 8.30 12.65
N GLU A 58 16.73 7.52 11.64
CA GLU A 58 17.13 8.02 10.31
C GLU A 58 15.97 8.07 9.32
N PHE A 59 14.83 7.43 9.63
CA PHE A 59 13.64 7.41 8.77
C PHE A 59 12.59 8.38 9.24
N ASN A 60 11.99 9.10 8.29
CA ASN A 60 10.88 10.01 8.53
C ASN A 60 9.81 9.85 7.45
N VAL A 61 8.53 10.03 7.80
CA VAL A 61 7.45 10.16 6.82
C VAL A 61 7.63 11.48 6.08
N VAL A 62 7.65 11.42 4.76
CA VAL A 62 7.89 12.59 3.89
C VAL A 62 6.74 12.84 2.91
N TRP A 63 5.78 11.92 2.80
CA TRP A 63 4.55 12.04 2.03
C TRP A 63 3.48 11.12 2.63
N GLY A 64 2.25 11.57 2.72
CA GLY A 64 1.14 10.85 3.31
C GLY A 64 1.14 10.88 4.86
N PRO A 65 0.32 10.05 5.53
CA PRO A 65 -0.47 8.97 4.92
C PRO A 65 -1.62 9.51 4.05
N ALA A 66 -1.72 8.99 2.83
CA ALA A 66 -2.84 9.21 1.96
C ALA A 66 -3.82 8.05 2.12
N LEU A 67 -5.05 8.34 2.52
CA LEU A 67 -6.07 7.33 2.86
C LEU A 67 -7.14 7.29 1.79
N ILE A 68 -7.55 6.08 1.44
CA ILE A 68 -8.74 5.83 0.65
C ILE A 68 -9.82 5.32 1.62
N ASN A 69 -10.82 6.15 1.85
CA ASN A 69 -11.88 5.90 2.82
C ASN A 69 -13.18 5.52 2.12
N GLN A 70 -13.88 4.53 2.65
CA GLN A 70 -15.20 4.14 2.19
C GLN A 70 -16.23 4.41 3.28
N GLN A 71 -17.30 5.10 2.90
CA GLN A 71 -18.46 5.29 3.77
C GLN A 71 -19.18 3.96 3.97
N ARG A 72 -19.51 3.65 5.21
CA ARG A 72 -20.25 2.44 5.58
C ARG A 72 -21.35 2.75 6.57
N GLU A 73 -22.44 1.98 6.48
CA GLU A 73 -23.47 1.91 7.50
C GLU A 73 -23.30 0.61 8.29
N VAL A 74 -23.11 0.73 9.60
CA VAL A 74 -22.97 -0.41 10.50
C VAL A 74 -24.19 -0.43 11.42
N THR A 75 -24.83 -1.59 11.56
CA THR A 75 -25.89 -1.80 12.52
C THR A 75 -25.30 -2.30 13.84
N ILE A 76 -25.35 -1.48 14.87
CA ILE A 76 -24.91 -1.84 16.22
C ILE A 76 -26.11 -2.41 16.99
N ASP A 77 -25.92 -3.62 17.51
CA ASP A 77 -26.87 -4.23 18.44
C ASP A 77 -26.61 -3.71 19.85
N VAL A 78 -27.42 -2.74 20.25
CA VAL A 78 -27.28 -2.04 21.54
C VAL A 78 -27.46 -2.99 22.73
N TYR A 79 -28.29 -4.05 22.58
CA TYR A 79 -28.47 -5.06 23.63
C TYR A 79 -27.18 -5.84 23.96
N LYS A 80 -26.24 -5.91 23.01
CA LYS A 80 -24.95 -6.56 23.26
C LYS A 80 -23.90 -5.59 23.83
N ALA A 81 -24.13 -4.30 23.66
CA ALA A 81 -23.15 -3.26 24.01
C ALA A 81 -23.42 -2.58 25.37
N ILE A 82 -24.67 -2.61 25.84
CA ILE A 82 -25.09 -1.93 27.08
C ILE A 82 -25.98 -2.85 27.93
N PRO A 83 -26.14 -2.57 29.25
CA PRO A 83 -27.06 -3.31 30.09
C PRO A 83 -28.50 -3.32 29.54
N LYS A 84 -29.18 -4.43 29.72
CA LYS A 84 -30.50 -4.68 29.11
C LYS A 84 -31.51 -3.59 29.49
N GLU A 85 -31.48 -3.14 30.74
CA GLU A 85 -32.39 -2.12 31.30
C GLU A 85 -32.27 -0.77 30.56
N LEU A 86 -31.11 -0.48 30.01
CA LEU A 86 -30.87 0.70 29.19
C LEU A 86 -31.24 0.45 27.72
N ALA A 87 -30.95 -0.75 27.23
CA ALA A 87 -31.26 -1.14 25.85
C ALA A 87 -32.76 -1.12 25.55
N ASP A 88 -33.61 -1.50 26.52
CA ASP A 88 -35.07 -1.52 26.40
C ASP A 88 -35.68 -0.11 26.21
N GLN A 89 -34.90 0.96 26.41
CA GLN A 89 -35.34 2.35 26.19
C GLN A 89 -35.19 2.77 24.71
N PHE A 90 -34.55 1.96 23.86
CA PHE A 90 -34.40 2.30 22.46
C PHE A 90 -35.56 1.81 21.59
N PRO A 91 -36.25 2.72 20.86
CA PRO A 91 -37.48 2.40 20.12
C PRO A 91 -37.30 1.43 18.94
N THR A 92 -36.07 1.14 18.52
CA THR A 92 -35.74 0.28 17.36
C THR A 92 -35.42 -1.18 17.75
N GLY A 93 -35.85 -1.63 18.94
CA GLY A 93 -35.55 -2.98 19.40
C GLY A 93 -34.05 -3.23 19.64
N GLY A 94 -33.33 -2.18 20.07
CA GLY A 94 -31.91 -2.26 20.42
C GLY A 94 -30.93 -2.24 19.24
N LYS A 95 -31.36 -1.90 18.06
CA LYS A 95 -30.49 -1.75 16.88
C LYS A 95 -30.39 -0.29 16.45
N ILE A 96 -29.16 0.21 16.34
CA ILE A 96 -28.86 1.57 15.86
C ILE A 96 -28.03 1.46 14.61
N LYS A 97 -28.40 2.22 13.57
CA LYS A 97 -27.60 2.40 12.38
C LYS A 97 -26.65 3.59 12.57
N VAL A 98 -25.38 3.33 12.38
CA VAL A 98 -24.33 4.35 12.47
C VAL A 98 -23.62 4.42 11.13
N THR A 99 -23.54 5.62 10.57
CA THR A 99 -22.78 5.89 9.36
C THR A 99 -21.41 6.44 9.73
N GLY A 100 -20.37 5.87 9.17
CA GLY A 100 -19.00 6.31 9.35
C GLY A 100 -18.14 5.87 8.19
N TYR A 101 -16.84 6.02 8.34
CA TYR A 101 -15.86 5.65 7.32
C TYR A 101 -14.91 4.57 7.83
N THR A 102 -14.46 3.74 6.93
CA THR A 102 -13.33 2.81 7.14
C THR A 102 -12.29 3.06 6.07
N THR A 103 -11.02 3.04 6.46
CA THR A 103 -9.93 3.08 5.47
C THR A 103 -9.88 1.75 4.74
N THR A 104 -10.04 1.77 3.44
CA THR A 104 -9.95 0.57 2.58
C THR A 104 -8.55 0.35 2.08
N ASN A 105 -7.81 1.43 1.85
CA ASN A 105 -6.42 1.40 1.45
C ASN A 105 -5.69 2.63 1.98
N ALA A 106 -4.38 2.52 2.14
CA ALA A 106 -3.53 3.62 2.58
C ALA A 106 -2.16 3.50 1.92
N MET A 107 -1.51 4.64 1.75
CA MET A 107 -0.14 4.69 1.25
C MET A 107 0.61 5.82 1.91
N TYR A 108 1.89 5.61 2.23
CA TYR A 108 2.78 6.67 2.70
C TYR A 108 4.19 6.45 2.17
N VAL A 109 5.01 7.47 2.24
CA VAL A 109 6.43 7.40 1.87
C VAL A 109 7.28 7.81 3.07
N THR A 110 8.25 6.96 3.41
CA THR A 110 9.33 7.34 4.30
C THR A 110 10.60 7.60 3.51
N LYS A 111 11.45 8.48 4.04
CA LYS A 111 12.81 8.71 3.56
C LYS A 111 13.81 8.39 4.65
N GLY A 112 14.85 7.66 4.28
CA GLY A 112 16.00 7.35 5.12
C GLY A 112 17.23 7.05 4.29
N LYS A 113 18.15 6.28 4.87
CA LYS A 113 19.35 5.80 4.18
C LYS A 113 19.33 4.28 4.07
N ASP A 114 19.72 3.77 2.91
CA ASP A 114 20.02 2.35 2.75
C ASP A 114 21.21 1.99 3.65
N PRO A 115 21.05 1.05 4.61
CA PRO A 115 22.08 0.74 5.60
C PRO A 115 23.32 0.08 5.00
N GLN A 116 23.23 -0.43 3.77
CA GLN A 116 24.34 -1.11 3.09
C GLN A 116 25.12 -0.17 2.16
N THR A 117 24.40 0.71 1.46
CA THR A 117 25.00 1.53 0.38
C THR A 117 25.09 3.01 0.73
N GLY A 118 24.40 3.48 1.78
CA GLY A 118 24.29 4.89 2.16
C GLY A 118 23.49 5.75 1.19
N ARG A 119 22.86 5.16 0.17
CA ARG A 119 21.99 5.87 -0.77
C ARG A 119 20.74 6.41 -0.05
N ASP A 120 20.16 7.47 -0.60
CA ASP A 120 18.82 7.87 -0.20
C ASP A 120 17.84 6.73 -0.51
N LEU A 121 17.06 6.32 0.49
CA LEU A 121 16.05 5.27 0.37
C LEU A 121 14.68 5.87 0.65
N TYR A 122 13.85 5.90 -0.38
CA TYR A 122 12.43 6.23 -0.28
C TYR A 122 11.65 4.92 -0.25
N VAL A 123 10.90 4.67 0.80
CA VAL A 123 10.05 3.47 0.90
C VAL A 123 8.60 3.89 0.77
N VAL A 124 7.99 3.45 -0.32
CA VAL A 124 6.56 3.59 -0.58
C VAL A 124 5.86 2.37 0.02
N ALA A 125 5.17 2.54 1.11
CA ALA A 125 4.46 1.46 1.79
C ALA A 125 2.97 1.52 1.44
N VAL A 126 2.47 0.43 0.85
CA VAL A 126 1.07 0.24 0.43
C VAL A 126 0.39 -0.70 1.40
N SER A 127 -0.70 -0.27 2.01
CA SER A 127 -1.44 -1.11 2.95
C SER A 127 -2.14 -2.29 2.25
N GLY A 128 -2.29 -3.37 3.00
CA GLY A 128 -3.23 -4.43 2.68
C GLY A 128 -4.69 -3.99 2.89
N THR A 129 -5.61 -4.86 2.53
CA THR A 129 -7.03 -4.62 2.78
C THR A 129 -7.31 -4.71 4.29
N ASN A 130 -8.19 -3.82 4.77
CA ASN A 130 -8.70 -3.89 6.12
C ASN A 130 -9.36 -5.25 6.41
N PRO A 131 -8.94 -6.00 7.47
CA PRO A 131 -9.51 -7.30 7.79
C PRO A 131 -11.03 -7.29 7.99
N VAL A 132 -11.60 -6.18 8.44
CA VAL A 132 -13.06 -6.02 8.62
C VAL A 132 -13.77 -5.90 7.26
N SER A 133 -13.06 -5.42 6.24
CA SER A 133 -13.56 -5.37 4.86
C SER A 133 -13.21 -6.64 4.04
N GLN A 134 -12.23 -7.43 4.49
CA GLN A 134 -11.73 -8.61 3.76
C GLN A 134 -12.80 -9.65 3.44
N ALA A 135 -13.76 -9.91 4.33
CA ALA A 135 -14.78 -10.94 4.10
C ALA A 135 -15.73 -10.62 2.92
N GLY A 136 -15.91 -9.34 2.57
CA GLY A 136 -16.69 -8.93 1.40
C GLY A 136 -15.83 -8.68 0.15
N TRP A 137 -14.66 -8.06 0.33
CA TRP A 137 -13.79 -7.63 -0.77
C TRP A 137 -13.07 -8.79 -1.47
N PHE A 138 -12.61 -9.81 -0.73
CA PHE A 138 -11.96 -10.99 -1.33
C PHE A 138 -12.91 -11.81 -2.19
N GLN A 139 -14.23 -11.74 -1.93
CA GLN A 139 -15.22 -12.52 -2.68
C GLN A 139 -15.99 -11.73 -3.74
N GLU A 140 -16.15 -10.42 -3.59
CA GLU A 140 -17.04 -9.64 -4.45
C GLU A 140 -16.33 -8.56 -5.30
N ASP A 141 -15.28 -7.91 -4.81
CA ASP A 141 -14.68 -6.73 -5.46
C ASP A 141 -13.31 -6.97 -6.11
N PHE A 142 -12.56 -8.01 -5.72
CA PHE A 142 -11.47 -8.50 -6.55
C PHE A 142 -12.04 -9.39 -7.64
N ASP A 143 -12.73 -8.78 -8.58
CA ASP A 143 -13.29 -9.50 -9.73
C ASP A 143 -12.14 -10.00 -10.63
N VAL A 144 -11.59 -11.15 -10.23
CA VAL A 144 -10.71 -11.95 -11.11
C VAL A 144 -11.48 -12.51 -12.31
N LYS A 145 -12.82 -12.40 -12.31
CA LYS A 145 -13.69 -12.76 -13.43
C LYS A 145 -13.96 -11.56 -14.35
N GLY A 146 -13.57 -10.36 -13.96
CA GLY A 146 -13.62 -9.18 -14.81
C GLY A 146 -12.73 -9.29 -16.04
N THR A 147 -12.96 -8.42 -17.01
CA THR A 147 -12.12 -8.36 -18.20
C THR A 147 -10.73 -7.86 -17.81
N PRO A 148 -9.66 -8.61 -18.07
CA PRO A 148 -8.30 -8.16 -17.79
C PRO A 148 -8.01 -6.83 -18.49
N VAL A 149 -7.27 -5.95 -17.81
CA VAL A 149 -6.88 -4.63 -18.31
C VAL A 149 -5.47 -4.70 -18.88
N SER A 150 -5.30 -4.27 -20.13
CA SER A 150 -3.98 -4.24 -20.76
C SER A 150 -3.03 -3.27 -20.04
N TRP A 151 -1.77 -3.67 -19.87
CA TRP A 151 -0.72 -2.80 -19.35
C TRP A 151 -0.05 -2.01 -20.47
N PRO A 152 0.20 -0.71 -20.33
CA PRO A 152 -0.20 0.15 -19.21
C PRO A 152 -1.66 0.62 -19.33
N PRO A 153 -2.38 0.78 -18.22
CA PRO A 153 -3.67 1.46 -18.21
C PRO A 153 -3.56 2.91 -18.71
N GLN A 154 -4.60 3.41 -19.36
CA GLN A 154 -4.56 4.75 -20.00
C GLN A 154 -4.31 5.91 -19.03
N TYR A 155 -4.79 5.81 -17.78
CA TYR A 155 -4.62 6.87 -16.79
C TYR A 155 -3.16 7.07 -16.35
N LEU A 156 -2.29 6.08 -16.54
CA LEU A 156 -0.85 6.22 -16.25
C LEU A 156 -0.12 7.12 -17.26
N LYS A 157 -0.69 7.35 -18.45
CA LYS A 157 -0.14 8.22 -19.51
C LYS A 157 1.31 7.84 -19.89
N ILE A 158 1.63 6.56 -19.89
CA ILE A 158 2.94 6.05 -20.31
C ILE A 158 3.01 6.04 -21.83
N ASN A 159 3.96 6.77 -22.39
CA ASN A 159 4.13 6.90 -23.83
C ASN A 159 5.09 5.81 -24.37
N GLY A 160 4.79 5.31 -25.56
CA GLY A 160 5.66 4.38 -26.29
C GLY A 160 5.64 2.92 -25.80
N LEU A 161 4.83 2.62 -24.78
CA LEU A 161 4.59 1.27 -24.29
C LEU A 161 3.17 0.85 -24.57
N THR A 162 2.96 -0.29 -25.20
CA THR A 162 1.62 -0.79 -25.53
C THR A 162 1.56 -2.29 -25.33
N ASN A 163 0.53 -2.73 -24.60
CA ASN A 163 0.10 -4.13 -24.50
C ASN A 163 1.23 -5.14 -24.18
N VAL A 164 1.93 -4.91 -23.08
CA VAL A 164 3.02 -5.79 -22.60
C VAL A 164 2.54 -6.82 -21.56
N GLY A 165 1.27 -7.15 -21.58
CA GLY A 165 0.59 -8.06 -20.67
C GLY A 165 -0.70 -7.46 -20.16
N ALA A 166 -1.39 -8.14 -19.26
CA ALA A 166 -2.62 -7.71 -18.66
C ALA A 166 -2.61 -7.90 -17.15
N ILE A 167 -3.33 -7.04 -16.45
CA ILE A 167 -3.57 -7.10 -15.01
C ILE A 167 -5.03 -7.39 -14.71
N ALA A 168 -5.33 -7.98 -13.55
CA ALA A 168 -6.70 -8.20 -13.13
C ALA A 168 -7.45 -6.87 -12.96
N GLN A 169 -8.76 -6.85 -13.22
CA GLN A 169 -9.58 -5.64 -13.08
C GLN A 169 -9.46 -5.03 -11.68
N GLY A 170 -9.59 -5.83 -10.62
CA GLY A 170 -9.44 -5.33 -9.24
C GLY A 170 -8.04 -4.79 -8.93
N SER A 171 -6.99 -5.35 -9.54
CA SER A 171 -5.63 -4.81 -9.47
C SER A 171 -5.52 -3.45 -10.15
N ASN A 172 -6.19 -3.28 -11.30
CA ASN A 172 -6.27 -2.01 -12.00
C ASN A 172 -6.99 -0.95 -11.17
N ASP A 173 -8.14 -1.29 -10.59
CA ASP A 173 -8.94 -0.35 -9.81
C ASP A 173 -8.20 0.09 -8.54
N GLY A 174 -7.52 -0.84 -7.87
CA GLY A 174 -6.65 -0.53 -6.74
C GLY A 174 -5.47 0.38 -7.11
N LEU A 175 -4.83 0.11 -8.26
CA LEU A 175 -3.74 0.96 -8.76
C LEU A 175 -4.25 2.36 -9.11
N GLU A 176 -5.39 2.50 -9.78
CA GLU A 176 -5.97 3.80 -10.14
C GLU A 176 -6.23 4.66 -8.91
N LEU A 177 -6.82 4.06 -7.87
CA LEU A 177 -7.04 4.73 -6.58
C LEU A 177 -5.72 5.22 -5.96
N LEU A 178 -4.71 4.35 -5.87
CA LEU A 178 -3.39 4.72 -5.32
C LEU A 178 -2.67 5.76 -6.18
N TRP A 179 -2.89 5.75 -7.49
CA TRP A 179 -2.24 6.66 -8.42
C TRP A 179 -2.81 8.08 -8.36
N THR A 180 -4.08 8.20 -8.03
CA THR A 180 -4.81 9.47 -7.99
C THR A 180 -4.92 10.07 -6.60
N VAL A 181 -4.74 9.28 -5.54
CA VAL A 181 -4.79 9.79 -4.17
C VAL A 181 -3.70 10.83 -3.94
N GLN A 182 -4.02 11.84 -3.14
CA GLN A 182 -3.14 12.95 -2.85
C GLN A 182 -2.77 12.98 -1.36
N ASP A 183 -1.57 13.43 -1.09
CA ASP A 183 -1.14 13.78 0.25
C ASP A 183 -2.02 14.91 0.80
N PRO A 184 -2.58 14.78 2.01
CA PRO A 184 -3.53 15.74 2.53
C PRO A 184 -2.93 17.13 2.84
N ASP A 185 -1.62 17.20 3.07
CA ASP A 185 -0.94 18.46 3.43
C ASP A 185 -0.46 19.21 2.19
N THR A 186 0.03 18.48 1.18
CA THR A 186 0.67 19.09 -0.01
C THR A 186 -0.19 19.04 -1.26
N ASN A 187 -1.28 18.25 -1.29
CA ASN A 187 -2.10 17.96 -2.46
C ASN A 187 -1.32 17.35 -3.63
N GLN A 188 -0.17 16.74 -3.36
CA GLN A 188 0.62 16.06 -4.38
C GLN A 188 0.26 14.57 -4.45
N THR A 189 0.17 14.04 -5.67
CA THR A 189 0.15 12.59 -5.89
C THR A 189 1.53 11.99 -5.57
N LEU A 190 1.59 10.67 -5.35
CA LEU A 190 2.86 9.97 -5.16
C LEU A 190 3.88 10.29 -6.26
N TYR A 191 3.45 10.22 -7.52
CA TYR A 191 4.33 10.50 -8.66
C TYR A 191 4.85 11.93 -8.64
N GLY A 192 3.97 12.93 -8.46
CA GLY A 192 4.36 14.34 -8.39
C GLY A 192 5.33 14.63 -7.25
N PHE A 193 5.12 14.01 -6.09
CA PHE A 193 6.05 14.10 -4.96
C PHE A 193 7.43 13.51 -5.32
N LEU A 194 7.48 12.26 -5.78
CA LEU A 194 8.77 11.62 -6.13
C LEU A 194 9.51 12.36 -7.23
N GLU A 195 8.81 12.88 -8.24
CA GLU A 195 9.41 13.69 -9.29
C GLU A 195 10.05 14.98 -8.73
N SER A 196 9.42 15.59 -7.72
CA SER A 196 9.89 16.84 -7.11
C SER A 196 11.11 16.66 -6.21
N VAL A 197 11.20 15.54 -5.47
CA VAL A 197 12.25 15.34 -4.46
C VAL A 197 13.46 14.56 -4.96
N ILE A 198 13.30 13.75 -6.01
CA ILE A 198 14.39 12.98 -6.61
C ILE A 198 15.05 13.80 -7.70
N SER A 199 16.15 14.48 -7.36
CA SER A 199 16.87 15.34 -8.30
C SER A 199 17.59 14.59 -9.42
N GLY A 200 17.91 13.32 -9.23
CA GLY A 200 18.73 12.51 -10.14
C GLY A 200 20.23 12.79 -10.08
N THR A 201 20.69 13.70 -9.24
CA THR A 201 22.12 14.00 -9.03
C THR A 201 22.74 13.12 -7.94
N SER A 202 21.96 12.74 -6.93
CA SER A 202 22.37 11.84 -5.86
C SER A 202 21.82 10.44 -6.08
N PRO A 203 22.58 9.39 -5.72
CA PRO A 203 22.07 8.02 -5.78
C PRO A 203 20.85 7.86 -4.86
N ALA A 204 19.75 7.34 -5.41
CA ALA A 204 18.53 7.08 -4.67
C ALA A 204 17.90 5.74 -5.06
N GLU A 205 17.17 5.15 -4.13
CA GLU A 205 16.30 4.00 -4.38
C GLU A 205 14.88 4.36 -3.98
N VAL A 206 13.92 3.95 -4.81
CA VAL A 206 12.49 3.96 -4.50
C VAL A 206 12.06 2.51 -4.35
N ALA A 207 11.88 2.06 -3.12
CA ALA A 207 11.43 0.73 -2.79
C ALA A 207 9.93 0.74 -2.53
N VAL A 208 9.15 0.00 -3.30
CA VAL A 208 7.70 -0.13 -3.11
C VAL A 208 7.41 -1.44 -2.41
N CYS A 209 6.72 -1.41 -1.30
CA CYS A 209 6.40 -2.59 -0.50
C CYS A 209 4.91 -2.64 -0.11
N GLY A 210 4.45 -3.82 0.25
CA GLY A 210 3.10 -4.04 0.71
C GLY A 210 2.88 -5.50 1.07
N HIS A 211 1.93 -5.76 1.97
CA HIS A 211 1.52 -7.08 2.41
C HIS A 211 0.10 -7.39 1.93
N SER A 212 -0.20 -8.65 1.62
CA SER A 212 -1.52 -9.10 1.16
C SER A 212 -1.96 -8.32 -0.09
N LEU A 213 -3.06 -7.59 -0.07
CA LEU A 213 -3.48 -6.71 -1.17
C LEU A 213 -2.38 -5.68 -1.53
N GLY A 214 -1.75 -5.06 -0.54
CA GLY A 214 -0.61 -4.19 -0.78
C GLY A 214 0.55 -4.93 -1.46
N GLY A 215 0.69 -6.24 -1.20
CA GLY A 215 1.62 -7.13 -1.88
C GLY A 215 1.26 -7.34 -3.37
N ALA A 216 -0.02 -7.35 -3.73
CA ALA A 216 -0.45 -7.36 -5.13
C ALA A 216 -0.26 -6.00 -5.81
N LEU A 217 -0.50 -4.89 -5.10
CA LEU A 217 -0.45 -3.54 -5.65
C LEU A 217 0.98 -2.96 -5.74
N SER A 218 1.88 -3.34 -4.82
CA SER A 218 3.24 -2.80 -4.80
C SER A 218 4.05 -3.07 -6.08
N PRO A 219 3.99 -4.24 -6.74
CA PRO A 219 4.63 -4.44 -8.04
C PRO A 219 4.06 -3.54 -9.13
N LEU A 220 2.75 -3.28 -9.11
CA LEU A 220 2.09 -2.41 -10.08
C LEU A 220 2.58 -0.97 -9.94
N VAL A 221 2.60 -0.45 -8.71
CA VAL A 221 3.12 0.91 -8.43
C VAL A 221 4.59 1.03 -8.82
N ALA A 222 5.43 0.04 -8.46
CA ALA A 222 6.85 0.04 -8.82
C ALA A 222 7.06 0.03 -10.34
N THR A 223 6.31 -0.81 -11.07
CA THR A 223 6.39 -0.91 -12.53
C THR A 223 5.90 0.37 -13.20
N ALA A 224 4.79 0.96 -12.72
CA ALA A 224 4.31 2.24 -13.23
C ALA A 224 5.35 3.36 -13.04
N LEU A 225 6.00 3.44 -11.89
CA LEU A 225 7.08 4.40 -11.63
C LEU A 225 8.28 4.16 -12.55
N ALA A 226 8.62 2.90 -12.84
CA ALA A 226 9.74 2.54 -13.69
C ALA A 226 9.45 2.78 -15.18
N ASP A 227 8.22 2.55 -15.62
CA ASP A 227 7.78 2.83 -16.99
C ASP A 227 7.63 4.33 -17.28
N LEU A 228 7.44 5.15 -16.22
CA LEU A 228 7.38 6.60 -16.32
C LEU A 228 8.79 7.22 -16.40
N GLN A 229 9.17 7.59 -17.59
CA GLN A 229 10.49 8.10 -17.97
C GLN A 229 11.08 9.20 -17.04
N PRO A 230 10.33 10.22 -16.56
CA PRO A 230 10.91 11.31 -15.77
C PRO A 230 11.57 10.88 -14.47
N VAL A 231 11.05 9.85 -13.78
CA VAL A 231 11.65 9.31 -12.56
C VAL A 231 12.71 8.26 -12.91
N ALA A 232 12.38 7.31 -13.78
CA ALA A 232 13.24 6.18 -14.12
C ALA A 232 14.52 6.58 -14.87
N ASN A 233 14.48 7.65 -15.67
CA ASN A 233 15.64 8.14 -16.42
C ASN A 233 16.59 9.03 -15.61
N LYS A 234 16.26 9.34 -14.36
CA LYS A 234 17.21 10.07 -13.51
C LYS A 234 18.40 9.16 -13.23
N LYS A 235 19.60 9.62 -13.58
CA LYS A 235 20.85 8.87 -13.37
C LYS A 235 20.95 8.48 -11.89
N ASN A 236 21.30 7.23 -11.64
CA ASN A 236 21.50 6.66 -10.31
C ASN A 236 20.22 6.44 -9.48
N VAL A 237 19.05 6.46 -10.07
CA VAL A 237 17.79 6.06 -9.38
C VAL A 237 17.54 4.57 -9.67
N VAL A 238 17.26 3.81 -8.62
CA VAL A 238 16.83 2.41 -8.69
C VAL A 238 15.38 2.34 -8.20
N ILE A 239 14.53 1.64 -8.95
CA ILE A 239 13.17 1.32 -8.52
C ILE A 239 13.12 -0.16 -8.21
N SER A 240 12.57 -0.52 -7.05
CA SER A 240 12.50 -1.89 -6.56
C SER A 240 11.13 -2.22 -5.97
N ALA A 241 10.77 -3.49 -5.98
CA ALA A 241 9.52 -3.97 -5.39
C ALA A 241 9.79 -5.06 -4.34
N TYR A 242 9.10 -4.95 -3.20
CA TYR A 242 9.20 -5.87 -2.06
C TYR A 242 7.81 -6.37 -1.63
N PRO A 243 7.08 -7.09 -2.50
CA PRO A 243 5.79 -7.65 -2.12
C PRO A 243 5.94 -8.79 -1.11
N THR A 244 5.04 -8.83 -0.13
CA THR A 244 4.92 -9.95 0.81
C THR A 244 3.50 -10.51 0.80
N ALA A 245 3.37 -11.83 0.74
CA ALA A 245 2.09 -12.56 0.76
C ALA A 245 1.04 -12.01 -0.23
N GLY A 246 1.48 -11.39 -1.32
CA GLY A 246 0.60 -10.81 -2.33
C GLY A 246 0.05 -11.86 -3.30
N PRO A 247 -1.25 -11.80 -3.64
CA PRO A 247 -1.79 -12.60 -4.74
C PRO A 247 -1.26 -12.12 -6.09
N THR A 248 -1.50 -12.91 -7.13
CA THR A 248 -1.04 -12.61 -8.50
C THR A 248 -1.73 -11.35 -9.05
N SER A 249 -0.97 -10.37 -9.49
CA SER A 249 -1.50 -9.08 -9.96
C SER A 249 -1.91 -9.07 -11.43
N GLY A 250 -1.32 -9.96 -12.25
CA GLY A 250 -1.53 -9.99 -13.69
C GLY A 250 -1.04 -11.29 -14.33
N ASP A 251 -1.08 -11.34 -15.65
CA ASP A 251 -0.69 -12.51 -16.44
C ASP A 251 0.83 -12.72 -16.54
N ALA A 252 1.22 -13.82 -17.20
CA ALA A 252 2.62 -14.19 -17.37
C ALA A 252 3.43 -13.16 -18.19
N ASP A 253 2.79 -12.47 -19.13
CA ASP A 253 3.48 -11.47 -19.94
C ASP A 253 3.70 -10.18 -19.16
N PHE A 254 2.72 -9.76 -18.34
CA PHE A 254 2.92 -8.69 -17.37
C PHE A 254 4.02 -9.04 -16.34
N ALA A 255 4.06 -10.27 -15.82
CA ALA A 255 5.12 -10.71 -14.92
C ALA A 255 6.51 -10.59 -15.56
N LYS A 256 6.68 -10.99 -16.83
CA LYS A 256 7.95 -10.80 -17.58
C LYS A 256 8.30 -9.32 -17.71
N HIS A 257 7.29 -8.47 -17.98
CA HIS A 257 7.49 -7.03 -18.07
C HIS A 257 7.99 -6.46 -16.73
N VAL A 258 7.36 -6.80 -15.60
CA VAL A 258 7.79 -6.40 -14.25
C VAL A 258 9.26 -6.76 -14.02
N TYR A 259 9.65 -8.03 -14.27
CA TYR A 259 11.03 -8.48 -14.07
C TYR A 259 12.04 -7.74 -14.95
N SER A 260 11.69 -7.50 -16.21
CA SER A 260 12.58 -6.79 -17.14
C SER A 260 12.70 -5.30 -16.78
N THR A 261 11.60 -4.66 -16.44
CA THR A 261 11.54 -3.23 -16.13
C THR A 261 12.23 -2.90 -14.81
N LEU A 262 12.06 -3.72 -13.78
CA LEU A 262 12.73 -3.55 -12.50
C LEU A 262 14.19 -4.09 -12.52
N ASN A 263 14.64 -4.66 -13.64
CA ASN A 263 16.01 -5.15 -13.82
C ASN A 263 16.49 -6.06 -12.66
N GLY A 264 15.63 -6.98 -12.22
CA GLY A 264 15.89 -7.91 -11.13
C GLY A 264 15.76 -7.33 -9.72
N ASN A 265 15.38 -6.06 -9.56
CA ASN A 265 15.11 -5.44 -8.26
C ASN A 265 13.69 -5.78 -7.77
N TYR A 266 13.39 -7.05 -7.72
CA TYR A 266 12.11 -7.60 -7.29
C TYR A 266 12.34 -8.70 -6.25
N VAL A 267 11.94 -8.47 -5.01
CA VAL A 267 12.14 -9.39 -3.89
C VAL A 267 10.78 -9.76 -3.29
N SER A 268 10.20 -10.84 -3.78
CA SER A 268 8.94 -11.38 -3.24
C SER A 268 9.19 -12.34 -2.09
N ARG A 269 8.38 -12.26 -1.04
CA ARG A 269 8.38 -13.20 0.08
C ARG A 269 6.98 -13.76 0.28
N ILE A 270 6.90 -15.07 0.25
CA ILE A 270 5.66 -15.83 0.50
C ILE A 270 5.95 -16.94 1.52
N ASN A 271 4.93 -17.31 2.26
CA ASN A 271 4.92 -18.53 3.06
C ASN A 271 4.22 -19.62 2.22
N ASP A 272 4.85 -20.78 2.09
CA ASP A 272 4.31 -21.90 1.30
C ASP A 272 2.97 -22.43 1.83
N TYR A 273 2.65 -22.16 3.09
CA TYR A 273 1.38 -22.53 3.72
C TYR A 273 0.32 -21.42 3.67
N ASP A 274 0.68 -20.25 3.13
CA ASP A 274 -0.25 -19.14 2.97
C ASP A 274 -1.05 -19.33 1.66
N VAL A 275 -2.36 -19.32 1.77
CA VAL A 275 -3.26 -19.50 0.62
C VAL A 275 -3.37 -18.23 -0.25
N VAL A 276 -3.07 -17.06 0.31
CA VAL A 276 -3.24 -15.77 -0.37
C VAL A 276 -2.36 -15.64 -1.62
N PRO A 277 -1.05 -15.95 -1.59
CA PRO A 277 -0.22 -15.90 -2.79
C PRO A 277 -0.61 -16.88 -3.90
N HIS A 278 -1.38 -17.90 -3.55
CA HIS A 278 -1.89 -18.89 -4.50
C HIS A 278 -3.29 -18.55 -5.03
N GLY A 279 -3.88 -17.47 -4.56
CA GLY A 279 -5.12 -16.93 -5.10
C GLY A 279 -4.90 -16.35 -6.50
N TRP A 280 -5.90 -16.54 -7.38
CA TRP A 280 -5.95 -15.96 -8.72
C TRP A 280 -4.93 -16.52 -9.73
N GLN A 281 -4.49 -17.75 -9.52
CA GLN A 281 -3.72 -18.52 -10.51
C GLN A 281 -4.62 -19.21 -11.55
#